data_7dd51dc60c6972da1fe095ca59df009d
#
_entry.id   7dd51dc60c6972da1fe095ca59df009d
#
_cell.length_a   1.000
_cell.length_b   1.000
_cell.length_c   1.000
_cell.angle_alpha   90.00
_cell.angle_beta   90.00
_cell.angle_gamma   90.00
#
_symmetry.space_group_name_H-M   'P 1'
#
loop_
_entity.id
_entity.type
_entity.pdbx_description
1 polymer ?
#
loop_
_entity_poly.entity_id
_entity_poly.type
_entity_poly.pdbx_seq_one_letter_code
_entity_poly.pdbx_strand_id
1 'polypeptide(L)'
;LGLETKQRYTFSVQKANNGSSNPTLVYIRGVAMTAKTMDELVSLCKRRGFIYQSNELYGGLQGLYDYGPLGVELKNNLKQAWWRSMVYDRDDVEGLDASVLTSPKVLQYSGHEDTFTDPLIDCRSCNSRWRADDLVELRCPSCNSEDLTEPRPFNLMFKTNIGPVDDGKSFAYLRPETAQQIFTNFKNVLDSTSRNLPFGIAQIGKAFRNEVTPRNFIFRTREFEQMELEFFVAPGTDEKWLDFWVQTRLKWWVDQGIDPKNLELYKVKNDELSHYSKTTIDIMYGFPHGLEELEGIANRTDFDLGSHTKGQTELNIKS
;
A
#
# COMPACT_ATOMS: atom_id res chain seq x y z
N LEU A 1 43.34 -0.87 -19.37
CA LEU A 1 44.13 -0.44 -18.20
C LEU A 1 43.17 -0.36 -17.04
N GLY A 2 43.23 -1.38 -16.16
CA GLY A 2 42.41 -1.52 -14.99
C GLY A 2 42.77 -0.51 -13.88
N LEU A 3 41.75 -0.01 -13.20
CA LEU A 3 41.86 0.56 -11.88
C LEU A 3 40.93 -0.21 -10.97
N GLU A 4 41.48 -1.23 -10.29
CA GLU A 4 40.88 -1.80 -9.10
C GLU A 4 40.93 -0.75 -7.97
N THR A 5 39.82 -0.13 -7.65
CA THR A 5 39.68 0.63 -6.39
C THR A 5 39.27 -0.35 -5.30
N LYS A 6 40.25 -0.87 -4.57
CA LYS A 6 40.02 -1.54 -3.28
C LYS A 6 39.56 -0.49 -2.25
N GLN A 7 38.28 -0.39 -2.03
CA GLN A 7 37.75 0.34 -0.85
C GLN A 7 37.95 -0.50 0.40
N ARG A 8 38.82 -0.04 1.29
CA ARG A 8 38.97 -0.58 2.66
C ARG A 8 37.85 0.00 3.53
N TYR A 9 37.03 -0.87 4.09
CA TYR A 9 36.07 -0.50 5.13
C TYR A 9 36.80 -0.48 6.48
N THR A 10 36.92 0.66 7.12
CA THR A 10 37.39 0.78 8.49
C THR A 10 36.18 0.85 9.42
N PHE A 11 36.04 -0.15 10.28
CA PHE A 11 35.03 -0.15 11.33
C PHE A 11 35.63 0.47 12.59
N SER A 12 35.10 1.60 13.06
CA SER A 12 35.38 2.12 14.37
C SER A 12 34.17 1.93 15.30
N VAL A 13 34.35 1.10 16.32
CA VAL A 13 33.38 0.95 17.39
C VAL A 13 33.75 1.92 18.49
N GLN A 14 33.03 3.01 18.68
CA GLN A 14 33.11 3.83 19.90
C GLN A 14 32.20 3.24 20.95
N LYS A 15 32.79 2.70 22.02
CA LYS A 15 32.07 2.36 23.25
C LYS A 15 31.67 3.63 23.96
N ALA A 16 30.39 3.95 24.01
CA ALA A 16 29.86 4.91 24.95
C ALA A 16 29.68 4.21 26.32
N ASN A 17 30.51 4.55 27.29
CA ASN A 17 30.27 4.18 28.69
C ASN A 17 29.19 5.11 29.25
N ASN A 18 27.96 4.66 29.30
CA ASN A 18 26.97 5.14 30.28
C ASN A 18 25.89 4.08 30.41
N GLY A 19 25.66 3.63 31.62
CA GLY A 19 24.79 2.54 32.02
C GLY A 19 23.29 2.86 31.78
N SER A 20 22.79 2.64 30.56
CA SER A 20 21.40 2.49 30.28
C SER A 20 21.25 1.41 29.20
N SER A 21 20.33 0.49 29.39
CA SER A 21 20.06 -0.67 28.58
C SER A 21 19.24 -0.32 27.31
N ASN A 22 19.68 0.67 26.55
CA ASN A 22 19.13 0.96 25.23
C ASN A 22 19.97 0.26 24.15
N PRO A 23 19.36 -0.36 23.13
CA PRO A 23 20.10 -0.99 22.04
C PRO A 23 20.93 0.08 21.31
N THR A 24 22.23 -0.17 21.22
CA THR A 24 23.19 0.71 20.53
C THR A 24 22.85 0.72 19.04
N LEU A 25 22.35 1.83 18.54
CA LEU A 25 22.22 2.09 17.10
C LEU A 25 23.64 2.20 16.50
N VAL A 26 24.02 1.21 15.71
CA VAL A 26 25.27 1.24 14.93
C VAL A 26 25.01 2.02 13.65
N TYR A 27 25.47 3.27 13.60
CA TYR A 27 25.51 4.05 12.37
C TYR A 27 26.67 3.58 11.49
N ILE A 28 26.39 2.90 10.41
CA ILE A 28 27.38 2.62 9.36
C ILE A 28 27.41 3.84 8.44
N ARG A 29 28.41 4.71 8.58
CA ARG A 29 28.73 5.73 7.57
C ARG A 29 29.40 5.02 6.39
N GLY A 30 28.61 4.51 5.45
CA GLY A 30 29.06 4.18 4.11
C GLY A 30 28.56 5.26 3.14
N VAL A 31 29.33 5.59 2.13
CA VAL A 31 28.81 6.35 1.00
C VAL A 31 27.70 5.47 0.41
N ALA A 32 26.47 5.86 0.60
CA ALA A 32 25.31 5.16 0.05
C ALA A 32 25.40 5.30 -1.48
N MET A 33 25.87 4.26 -2.16
CA MET A 33 25.67 4.14 -3.60
C MET A 33 24.20 3.78 -3.79
N THR A 34 23.39 4.76 -4.10
CA THR A 34 21.99 4.54 -4.48
C THR A 34 21.95 3.84 -5.84
N ALA A 35 21.12 2.79 -5.95
CA ALA A 35 20.82 2.18 -7.25
C ALA A 35 20.18 3.26 -8.15
N LYS A 36 20.73 3.44 -9.35
CA LYS A 36 20.26 4.47 -10.30
C LYS A 36 19.21 3.93 -11.26
N THR A 37 19.15 2.62 -11.42
CA THR A 37 18.20 1.96 -12.30
C THR A 37 17.45 0.86 -11.56
N MET A 38 16.31 0.45 -12.11
CA MET A 38 15.53 -0.67 -11.56
C MET A 38 16.32 -1.98 -11.62
N ASP A 39 17.10 -2.21 -12.68
CA ASP A 39 17.91 -3.42 -12.82
C ASP A 39 19.00 -3.52 -11.74
N GLU A 40 19.66 -2.40 -11.43
CA GLU A 40 20.63 -2.34 -10.32
C GLU A 40 19.95 -2.63 -8.98
N LEU A 41 18.76 -2.06 -8.74
CA LEU A 41 17.99 -2.28 -7.52
C LEU A 41 17.55 -3.75 -7.38
N VAL A 42 16.97 -4.33 -8.42
CA VAL A 42 16.54 -5.74 -8.46
C VAL A 42 17.72 -6.67 -8.21
N SER A 43 18.83 -6.43 -8.91
CA SER A 43 20.07 -7.20 -8.74
C SER A 43 20.62 -7.12 -7.32
N LEU A 44 20.63 -5.92 -6.72
CA LEU A 44 21.02 -5.70 -5.33
C LEU A 44 20.13 -6.49 -4.38
N CYS A 45 18.81 -6.35 -4.52
CA CYS A 45 17.82 -7.01 -3.67
C CYS A 45 17.98 -8.54 -3.68
N LYS A 46 18.12 -9.14 -4.85
CA LYS A 46 18.33 -10.60 -4.99
C LYS A 46 19.64 -11.06 -4.34
N ARG A 47 20.76 -10.42 -4.69
CA ARG A 47 22.08 -10.81 -4.17
C ARG A 47 22.26 -10.64 -2.68
N ARG A 48 21.56 -9.67 -2.08
CA ARG A 48 21.68 -9.37 -0.67
C ARG A 48 20.57 -10.01 0.18
N GLY A 49 19.65 -10.74 -0.43
CA GLY A 49 18.59 -11.43 0.28
C GLY A 49 17.51 -10.49 0.82
N PHE A 50 17.17 -9.44 0.08
CA PHE A 50 16.03 -8.57 0.40
C PHE A 50 14.74 -9.12 -0.18
N ILE A 51 14.70 -9.40 -1.47
CA ILE A 51 13.49 -9.79 -2.19
C ILE A 51 13.82 -10.92 -3.16
N TYR A 52 12.93 -11.92 -3.21
CA TYR A 52 12.95 -13.03 -4.16
C TYR A 52 11.65 -13.09 -4.94
N GLN A 53 11.68 -13.65 -6.16
CA GLN A 53 10.45 -14.02 -6.85
C GLN A 53 9.78 -15.14 -6.08
N SER A 54 8.49 -14.98 -5.74
CA SER A 54 7.75 -16.04 -5.05
C SER A 54 7.60 -17.27 -5.96
N ASN A 55 7.76 -18.46 -5.36
CA ASN A 55 7.68 -19.74 -6.06
C ASN A 55 8.69 -19.91 -7.20
N GLU A 56 9.85 -19.25 -7.15
CA GLU A 56 10.86 -19.26 -8.22
C GLU A 56 11.28 -20.68 -8.61
N LEU A 57 11.36 -21.61 -7.66
CA LEU A 57 11.69 -23.03 -7.90
C LEU A 57 10.73 -23.72 -8.90
N TYR A 58 9.49 -23.23 -8.99
CA TYR A 58 8.46 -23.75 -9.89
C TYR A 58 8.13 -22.78 -11.04
N GLY A 59 9.06 -21.89 -11.39
CA GLY A 59 8.91 -20.93 -12.48
C GLY A 59 8.40 -19.55 -12.05
N GLY A 60 8.06 -19.39 -10.77
CA GLY A 60 7.59 -18.13 -10.21
C GLY A 60 6.13 -17.79 -10.54
N LEU A 61 5.55 -16.89 -9.76
CA LEU A 61 4.25 -16.29 -10.02
C LEU A 61 4.42 -14.78 -10.21
N GLN A 62 4.01 -14.28 -11.35
CA GLN A 62 4.17 -12.86 -11.68
C GLN A 62 3.43 -11.97 -10.67
N GLY A 63 4.12 -10.94 -10.20
CA GLY A 63 3.56 -9.97 -9.26
C GLY A 63 3.43 -10.48 -7.82
N LEU A 64 4.12 -11.58 -7.48
CA LEU A 64 4.24 -12.09 -6.12
C LEU A 64 5.72 -12.20 -5.73
N TYR A 65 6.04 -11.75 -4.52
CA TYR A 65 7.42 -11.69 -4.03
C TYR A 65 7.51 -12.14 -2.57
N ASP A 66 8.64 -12.78 -2.24
CA ASP A 66 9.00 -13.18 -0.90
C ASP A 66 10.08 -12.24 -0.34
N TYR A 67 9.94 -11.86 0.92
CA TYR A 67 10.95 -11.06 1.62
C TYR A 67 12.00 -11.99 2.21
N GLY A 68 13.24 -11.87 1.73
CA GLY A 68 14.38 -12.61 2.27
C GLY A 68 14.82 -12.10 3.65
N PRO A 69 15.91 -12.68 4.22
CA PRO A 69 16.33 -12.37 5.60
C PRO A 69 16.56 -10.89 5.88
N LEU A 70 17.18 -10.13 4.96
CA LEU A 70 17.36 -8.69 5.15
C LEU A 70 16.08 -7.90 4.81
N GLY A 71 15.29 -8.37 3.86
CA GLY A 71 14.04 -7.75 3.47
C GLY A 71 12.99 -7.79 4.58
N VAL A 72 12.83 -8.93 5.26
CA VAL A 72 11.87 -9.07 6.37
C VAL A 72 12.26 -8.18 7.54
N GLU A 73 13.55 -8.06 7.88
CA GLU A 73 14.00 -7.17 8.94
C GLU A 73 13.74 -5.70 8.61
N LEU A 74 14.08 -5.27 7.38
CA LEU A 74 13.78 -3.89 6.94
C LEU A 74 12.29 -3.59 6.99
N LYS A 75 11.45 -4.51 6.49
CA LYS A 75 10.00 -4.39 6.50
C LYS A 75 9.45 -4.30 7.93
N ASN A 76 9.89 -5.17 8.83
CA ASN A 76 9.45 -5.17 10.22
C ASN A 76 9.88 -3.90 10.95
N ASN A 77 11.11 -3.42 10.73
CA ASN A 77 11.59 -2.17 11.31
C ASN A 77 10.73 -0.96 10.87
N LEU A 78 10.39 -0.89 9.57
CA LEU A 78 9.53 0.17 9.05
C LEU A 78 8.11 0.10 9.66
N LYS A 79 7.51 -1.10 9.71
CA LYS A 79 6.19 -1.32 10.33
C LYS A 79 6.19 -0.94 11.82
N GLN A 80 7.23 -1.32 12.56
CA GLN A 80 7.36 -0.97 13.98
C GLN A 80 7.54 0.53 14.18
N ALA A 81 8.35 1.20 13.35
CA ALA A 81 8.53 2.65 13.42
C ALA A 81 7.20 3.39 13.13
N TRP A 82 6.45 2.92 12.13
CA TRP A 82 5.13 3.48 11.82
C TRP A 82 4.13 3.24 12.95
N TRP A 83 4.03 2.00 13.45
CA TRP A 83 3.12 1.64 14.54
C TRP A 83 3.40 2.42 15.81
N ARG A 84 4.70 2.59 16.14
CA ARG A 84 5.10 3.40 17.28
C ARG A 84 4.61 4.83 17.12
N SER A 85 4.87 5.47 15.98
CA SER A 85 4.52 6.88 15.77
C SER A 85 3.01 7.11 15.65
N MET A 86 2.24 6.11 15.16
CA MET A 86 0.80 6.23 14.95
C MET A 86 -0.03 5.77 16.16
N VAL A 87 0.42 4.76 16.89
CA VAL A 87 -0.38 4.15 17.96
C VAL A 87 0.22 4.40 19.34
N TYR A 88 1.53 4.14 19.52
CA TYR A 88 2.12 4.20 20.86
C TYR A 88 2.49 5.61 21.33
N ASP A 89 2.91 6.46 20.43
CA ASP A 89 3.34 7.84 20.75
C ASP A 89 2.15 8.84 20.69
N ARG A 90 0.91 8.32 20.52
CA ARG A 90 -0.32 9.13 20.48
C ARG A 90 -1.37 8.57 21.43
N ASP A 91 -2.14 9.50 22.03
CA ASP A 91 -3.25 9.16 22.94
C ASP A 91 -4.60 9.07 22.21
N ASP A 92 -4.63 9.42 20.92
CA ASP A 92 -5.86 9.55 20.12
C ASP A 92 -5.95 8.55 18.96
N VAL A 93 -5.17 7.45 18.98
CA VAL A 93 -5.21 6.40 17.95
C VAL A 93 -5.23 5.02 18.60
N GLU A 94 -6.15 4.19 18.13
CA GLU A 94 -6.29 2.78 18.52
C GLU A 94 -5.77 1.85 17.42
N GLY A 95 -5.26 0.68 17.81
CA GLY A 95 -4.83 -0.35 16.88
C GLY A 95 -5.95 -1.35 16.56
N LEU A 96 -6.00 -1.80 15.31
CA LEU A 96 -6.90 -2.85 14.84
C LEU A 96 -6.12 -3.89 14.01
N ASP A 97 -6.49 -5.15 14.12
CA ASP A 97 -6.08 -6.21 13.19
C ASP A 97 -7.32 -6.98 12.73
N ALA A 98 -7.79 -6.68 11.53
CA ALA A 98 -9.02 -7.22 10.99
C ALA A 98 -8.76 -8.37 10.01
N SER A 99 -9.80 -9.18 9.78
CA SER A 99 -9.77 -10.35 8.88
C SER A 99 -9.40 -9.96 7.44
N VAL A 100 -8.60 -10.81 6.80
CA VAL A 100 -8.29 -10.72 5.37
C VAL A 100 -9.50 -11.07 4.50
N LEU A 101 -10.28 -12.07 4.91
CA LEU A 101 -11.50 -12.45 4.20
C LEU A 101 -12.61 -11.44 4.48
N THR A 102 -13.14 -10.86 3.41
CA THR A 102 -14.11 -9.78 3.45
C THR A 102 -15.44 -10.22 2.85
N SER A 103 -16.52 -9.91 3.55
CA SER A 103 -17.87 -10.14 3.03
C SER A 103 -18.11 -9.34 1.75
N PRO A 104 -18.75 -9.95 0.72
CA PRO A 104 -19.15 -9.22 -0.50
C PRO A 104 -19.96 -7.97 -0.20
N LYS A 105 -20.78 -8.00 0.85
CA LYS A 105 -21.61 -6.85 1.24
C LYS A 105 -20.79 -5.61 1.64
N VAL A 106 -19.64 -5.80 2.30
CA VAL A 106 -18.75 -4.68 2.64
C VAL A 106 -18.26 -3.99 1.36
N LEU A 107 -17.83 -4.77 0.36
CA LEU A 107 -17.31 -4.25 -0.90
C LEU A 107 -18.40 -3.73 -1.85
N GLN A 108 -19.62 -4.23 -1.73
CA GLN A 108 -20.79 -3.69 -2.41
C GLN A 108 -21.13 -2.29 -1.91
N TYR A 109 -21.27 -2.11 -0.58
CA TYR A 109 -21.66 -0.82 -0.01
C TYR A 109 -20.55 0.23 -0.05
N SER A 110 -19.28 -0.18 -0.03
CA SER A 110 -18.15 0.74 -0.26
C SER A 110 -17.96 1.14 -1.73
N GLY A 111 -18.71 0.53 -2.66
CA GLY A 111 -18.62 0.80 -4.10
C GLY A 111 -17.50 0.04 -4.84
N HIS A 112 -16.66 -0.74 -4.15
CA HIS A 112 -15.57 -1.48 -4.81
C HIS A 112 -16.06 -2.50 -5.82
N GLU A 113 -17.22 -3.12 -5.59
CA GLU A 113 -17.75 -4.14 -6.51
C GLU A 113 -18.00 -3.56 -7.90
N ASP A 114 -18.44 -2.30 -7.98
CA ASP A 114 -18.81 -1.63 -9.21
C ASP A 114 -17.65 -0.82 -9.84
N THR A 115 -16.77 -0.25 -9.03
CA THR A 115 -15.78 0.73 -9.49
C THR A 115 -14.34 0.24 -9.48
N PHE A 116 -14.04 -0.86 -8.76
CA PHE A 116 -12.67 -1.36 -8.62
C PHE A 116 -12.27 -2.25 -9.80
N THR A 117 -12.19 -1.62 -10.98
CA THR A 117 -11.92 -2.29 -12.25
C THR A 117 -10.84 -1.58 -13.04
N ASP A 118 -10.02 -2.37 -13.76
CA ASP A 118 -9.10 -1.87 -14.77
C ASP A 118 -9.69 -2.11 -16.18
N PRO A 119 -9.45 -1.21 -17.14
CA PRO A 119 -9.82 -1.44 -18.53
C PRO A 119 -8.87 -2.46 -19.16
N LEU A 120 -9.33 -3.70 -19.36
CA LEU A 120 -8.57 -4.81 -19.94
C LEU A 120 -8.72 -4.87 -21.45
N ILE A 121 -7.60 -4.97 -22.16
CA ILE A 121 -7.49 -5.22 -23.59
C ILE A 121 -6.76 -6.55 -23.83
N ASP A 122 -7.28 -7.39 -24.73
CA ASP A 122 -6.61 -8.59 -25.22
C ASP A 122 -6.03 -8.33 -26.62
N CYS A 123 -4.79 -8.76 -26.85
CA CYS A 123 -4.22 -8.81 -28.19
C CYS A 123 -4.67 -10.11 -28.88
N ARG A 124 -5.38 -10.01 -30.02
CA ARG A 124 -5.86 -11.18 -30.76
C ARG A 124 -4.76 -11.95 -31.47
N SER A 125 -3.62 -11.29 -31.74
CA SER A 125 -2.49 -11.92 -32.44
C SER A 125 -1.61 -12.80 -31.53
N CYS A 126 -1.39 -12.43 -30.28
CA CYS A 126 -0.49 -13.15 -29.36
C CYS A 126 -1.14 -13.56 -28.03
N ASN A 127 -2.42 -13.26 -27.83
CA ASN A 127 -3.21 -13.54 -26.62
C ASN A 127 -2.64 -12.88 -25.33
N SER A 128 -1.76 -11.89 -25.45
CA SER A 128 -1.30 -11.09 -24.31
C SER A 128 -2.39 -10.13 -23.85
N ARG A 129 -2.41 -9.83 -22.55
CA ARG A 129 -3.38 -8.96 -21.89
C ARG A 129 -2.72 -7.74 -21.31
N TRP A 130 -3.36 -6.59 -21.46
CA TRP A 130 -2.83 -5.30 -21.06
C TRP A 130 -3.93 -4.42 -20.47
N ARG A 131 -3.54 -3.49 -19.61
CA ARG A 131 -4.42 -2.35 -19.30
C ARG A 131 -4.46 -1.41 -20.51
N ALA A 132 -5.62 -0.87 -20.83
CA ALA A 132 -5.74 0.10 -21.92
C ALA A 132 -4.86 1.32 -21.69
N ASP A 133 -4.78 1.80 -20.44
CA ASP A 133 -4.00 2.98 -20.03
C ASP A 133 -2.48 2.79 -20.19
N ASP A 134 -2.01 1.54 -20.24
CA ASP A 134 -0.58 1.22 -20.40
C ASP A 134 -0.16 1.11 -21.87
N LEU A 135 -1.11 1.20 -22.82
CA LEU A 135 -0.82 1.04 -24.24
C LEU A 135 -0.44 2.37 -24.91
N VAL A 136 0.75 2.41 -25.47
CA VAL A 136 1.19 3.52 -26.33
C VAL A 136 0.70 3.26 -27.75
N GLU A 137 0.06 4.25 -28.38
CA GLU A 137 -0.44 4.19 -29.77
C GLU A 137 -1.38 3.00 -30.07
N LEU A 138 -2.05 2.43 -29.04
CA LEU A 138 -2.94 1.28 -29.18
C LEU A 138 -2.26 0.08 -29.90
N ARG A 139 -1.01 -0.19 -29.56
CA ARG A 139 -0.24 -1.33 -30.07
C ARG A 139 0.11 -2.30 -28.95
N CYS A 140 0.12 -3.59 -29.31
CA CYS A 140 0.52 -4.64 -28.36
C CYS A 140 2.02 -4.55 -28.02
N PRO A 141 2.44 -4.35 -26.77
CA PRO A 141 3.85 -4.29 -26.39
C PRO A 141 4.64 -5.59 -26.66
N SER A 142 3.96 -6.74 -26.73
CA SER A 142 4.60 -8.05 -26.95
C SER A 142 4.88 -8.35 -28.44
N CYS A 143 3.97 -7.99 -29.34
CA CYS A 143 4.08 -8.38 -30.75
C CYS A 143 3.86 -7.23 -31.75
N ASN A 144 3.68 -6.02 -31.25
CA ASN A 144 3.46 -4.79 -32.02
C ASN A 144 2.21 -4.80 -32.92
N SER A 145 1.28 -5.73 -32.71
CA SER A 145 0.01 -5.82 -33.46
C SER A 145 -0.96 -4.71 -33.05
N GLU A 146 -1.73 -4.22 -33.99
CA GLU A 146 -2.89 -3.33 -33.79
C GLU A 146 -4.19 -4.07 -33.58
N ASP A 147 -4.20 -5.40 -33.78
CA ASP A 147 -5.40 -6.23 -33.64
C ASP A 147 -5.69 -6.49 -32.16
N LEU A 148 -6.32 -5.50 -31.55
CA LEU A 148 -6.69 -5.47 -30.12
C LEU A 148 -8.21 -5.55 -29.98
N THR A 149 -8.67 -6.05 -28.84
CA THR A 149 -10.10 -5.99 -28.48
C THR A 149 -10.45 -4.58 -27.98
N GLU A 150 -11.77 -4.28 -27.96
CA GLU A 150 -12.25 -3.14 -27.19
C GLU A 150 -11.95 -3.32 -25.70
N PRO A 151 -11.69 -2.22 -24.97
CA PRO A 151 -11.51 -2.28 -23.53
C PRO A 151 -12.75 -2.81 -22.83
N ARG A 152 -12.55 -3.71 -21.87
CA ARG A 152 -13.63 -4.23 -21.03
C ARG A 152 -13.24 -4.13 -19.54
N PRO A 153 -14.18 -3.85 -18.64
CA PRO A 153 -13.88 -3.77 -17.22
C PRO A 153 -13.41 -5.14 -16.68
N PHE A 154 -12.31 -5.13 -15.96
CA PHE A 154 -11.76 -6.30 -15.27
C PHE A 154 -11.69 -5.98 -13.77
N ASN A 155 -12.48 -6.70 -12.96
CA ASN A 155 -12.49 -6.49 -11.52
C ASN A 155 -11.21 -7.04 -10.88
N LEU A 156 -10.55 -6.20 -10.07
CA LEU A 156 -9.25 -6.49 -9.45
C LEU A 156 -9.35 -7.30 -8.16
N MET A 157 -10.54 -7.66 -7.69
CA MET A 157 -10.69 -8.40 -6.45
C MET A 157 -10.48 -9.90 -6.64
N PHE A 158 -9.69 -10.52 -5.74
CA PHE A 158 -9.61 -11.97 -5.65
C PHE A 158 -10.81 -12.53 -4.90
N LYS A 159 -11.53 -13.45 -5.55
CA LYS A 159 -12.66 -14.17 -4.98
C LYS A 159 -12.22 -15.56 -4.51
N THR A 160 -12.72 -16.00 -3.36
CA THR A 160 -12.49 -17.34 -2.83
C THR A 160 -13.77 -17.96 -2.29
N ASN A 161 -13.91 -19.28 -2.37
CA ASN A 161 -15.04 -19.99 -1.80
C ASN A 161 -14.92 -20.10 -0.28
N ILE A 162 -16.07 -20.07 0.40
CA ILE A 162 -16.19 -20.38 1.83
C ILE A 162 -16.99 -21.65 1.99
N GLY A 163 -16.48 -22.55 2.83
CA GLY A 163 -17.10 -23.86 3.09
C GLY A 163 -16.68 -24.94 2.09
N PRO A 164 -17.20 -26.16 2.26
CA PRO A 164 -16.71 -27.35 1.56
C PRO A 164 -17.23 -27.51 0.13
N VAL A 165 -18.24 -26.72 -0.26
CA VAL A 165 -18.89 -26.84 -1.58
C VAL A 165 -18.77 -25.52 -2.34
N ASP A 166 -18.31 -25.60 -3.58
CA ASP A 166 -18.32 -24.49 -4.51
C ASP A 166 -19.70 -24.41 -5.19
N ASP A 167 -20.62 -23.71 -4.57
CA ASP A 167 -21.97 -23.45 -5.09
C ASP A 167 -22.08 -22.09 -5.82
N GLY A 168 -20.97 -21.37 -5.92
CA GLY A 168 -20.89 -20.03 -6.48
C GLY A 168 -21.63 -18.95 -5.66
N LYS A 169 -22.25 -19.31 -4.54
CA LYS A 169 -23.02 -18.42 -3.67
C LYS A 169 -22.29 -18.10 -2.36
N SER A 170 -21.57 -19.10 -1.85
CA SER A 170 -20.82 -18.99 -0.57
C SER A 170 -19.39 -18.58 -0.84
N PHE A 171 -19.14 -17.26 -0.94
CA PHE A 171 -17.81 -16.75 -1.24
C PHE A 171 -17.46 -15.51 -0.40
N ALA A 172 -16.16 -15.24 -0.33
CA ALA A 172 -15.59 -13.99 0.17
C ALA A 172 -14.60 -13.44 -0.83
N TYR A 173 -14.23 -12.18 -0.62
CA TYR A 173 -13.09 -11.59 -1.30
C TYR A 173 -11.87 -11.56 -0.36
N LEU A 174 -10.67 -11.72 -0.92
CA LEU A 174 -9.45 -11.24 -0.26
C LEU A 174 -9.50 -9.72 -0.32
N ARG A 175 -9.36 -9.03 0.82
CA ARG A 175 -9.52 -7.57 0.89
C ARG A 175 -8.60 -6.84 -0.09
N PRO A 176 -9.12 -5.91 -0.91
CA PRO A 176 -8.30 -5.11 -1.84
C PRO A 176 -7.56 -3.96 -1.15
N GLU A 177 -7.98 -3.62 0.08
CA GLU A 177 -7.41 -2.61 0.95
C GLU A 177 -7.73 -2.91 2.42
N THR A 178 -7.04 -2.25 3.32
CA THR A 178 -7.25 -2.41 4.78
C THR A 178 -8.26 -1.41 5.36
N ALA A 179 -8.62 -0.36 4.63
CA ALA A 179 -9.49 0.73 5.11
C ALA A 179 -10.90 0.26 5.48
N GLN A 180 -11.54 -0.58 4.65
CA GLN A 180 -12.94 -0.92 4.82
C GLN A 180 -13.26 -1.63 6.15
N GLN A 181 -12.33 -2.47 6.64
CA GLN A 181 -12.48 -3.12 7.93
C GLN A 181 -12.33 -2.13 9.10
N ILE A 182 -11.63 -1.02 8.92
CA ILE A 182 -11.58 0.06 9.91
C ILE A 182 -12.97 0.69 10.04
N PHE A 183 -13.61 1.06 8.93
CA PHE A 183 -14.94 1.66 8.93
C PHE A 183 -16.00 0.73 9.50
N THR A 184 -16.00 -0.55 9.14
CA THR A 184 -16.96 -1.54 9.66
C THR A 184 -16.78 -1.83 11.15
N ASN A 185 -15.58 -1.59 11.71
CA ASN A 185 -15.27 -1.72 13.12
C ASN A 185 -15.32 -0.40 13.90
N PHE A 186 -15.63 0.72 13.25
CA PHE A 186 -15.67 2.03 13.90
C PHE A 186 -16.46 2.03 15.20
N LYS A 187 -17.70 1.54 15.16
CA LYS A 187 -18.57 1.47 16.34
C LYS A 187 -17.99 0.53 17.42
N ASN A 188 -17.47 -0.62 17.04
CA ASN A 188 -16.88 -1.58 17.99
C ASN A 188 -15.70 -0.96 18.75
N VAL A 189 -14.82 -0.24 18.04
CA VAL A 189 -13.66 0.43 18.64
C VAL A 189 -14.14 1.59 19.52
N LEU A 190 -15.04 2.44 19.02
CA LEU A 190 -15.59 3.56 19.78
C LEU A 190 -16.18 3.12 21.11
N ASP A 191 -17.04 2.09 21.09
CA ASP A 191 -17.76 1.60 22.27
C ASP A 191 -16.80 0.91 23.26
N SER A 192 -15.82 0.15 22.77
CA SER A 192 -14.88 -0.59 23.64
C SER A 192 -13.81 0.28 24.28
N THR A 193 -13.44 1.39 23.64
CA THR A 193 -12.38 2.29 24.11
C THR A 193 -12.92 3.59 24.72
N SER A 194 -14.22 3.85 24.60
CA SER A 194 -14.89 5.08 25.08
C SER A 194 -14.24 6.36 24.52
N ARG A 195 -13.75 6.30 23.26
CA ARG A 195 -13.13 7.46 22.61
C ARG A 195 -14.15 8.54 22.24
N ASN A 196 -13.64 9.74 22.10
CA ASN A 196 -14.36 10.89 21.55
C ASN A 196 -13.62 11.42 20.34
N LEU A 197 -14.32 12.08 19.42
CA LEU A 197 -13.70 12.76 18.29
C LEU A 197 -12.81 13.94 18.78
N PRO A 198 -11.61 14.13 18.20
CA PRO A 198 -11.03 13.31 17.12
C PRO A 198 -10.33 12.07 17.65
N PHE A 199 -10.41 10.97 16.91
CA PHE A 199 -9.58 9.78 17.16
C PHE A 199 -9.34 8.99 15.88
N GLY A 200 -8.30 8.16 15.87
CA GLY A 200 -7.93 7.33 14.74
C GLY A 200 -7.98 5.83 15.04
N ILE A 201 -8.09 5.05 13.98
CA ILE A 201 -7.91 3.59 14.02
C ILE A 201 -6.85 3.24 13.00
N ALA A 202 -5.77 2.60 13.47
CA ALA A 202 -4.63 2.20 12.67
C ALA A 202 -4.59 0.69 12.45
N GLN A 203 -4.21 0.27 11.25
CA GLN A 203 -4.07 -1.13 10.89
C GLN A 203 -2.85 -1.35 10.01
N ILE A 204 -2.12 -2.45 10.23
CA ILE A 204 -1.11 -2.96 9.30
C ILE A 204 -1.58 -4.33 8.84
N GLY A 205 -1.69 -4.54 7.54
CA GLY A 205 -2.15 -5.83 7.06
C GLY A 205 -1.96 -6.04 5.57
N LYS A 206 -2.08 -7.29 5.16
CA LYS A 206 -2.05 -7.67 3.75
C LYS A 206 -3.31 -7.23 3.02
N ALA A 207 -3.12 -6.81 1.78
CA ALA A 207 -4.16 -6.53 0.80
C ALA A 207 -3.81 -7.21 -0.54
N PHE A 208 -4.83 -7.41 -1.38
CA PHE A 208 -4.71 -8.24 -2.58
C PHE A 208 -5.43 -7.58 -3.75
N ARG A 209 -4.71 -7.42 -4.87
CA ARG A 209 -5.27 -6.88 -6.11
C ARG A 209 -4.85 -7.74 -7.28
N ASN A 210 -5.79 -8.30 -8.00
CA ASN A 210 -5.53 -9.14 -9.16
C ASN A 210 -5.06 -8.29 -10.36
N GLU A 211 -3.93 -7.64 -10.19
CA GLU A 211 -3.34 -6.73 -11.18
C GLU A 211 -3.23 -7.39 -12.55
N VAL A 212 -3.70 -6.69 -13.59
CA VAL A 212 -3.57 -7.14 -14.98
C VAL A 212 -2.10 -7.20 -15.38
N THR A 213 -1.37 -6.13 -15.09
CA THR A 213 0.04 -5.97 -15.45
C THR A 213 0.88 -5.58 -14.24
N PRO A 214 1.29 -6.54 -13.37
CA PRO A 214 2.27 -6.27 -12.34
C PRO A 214 3.57 -5.76 -12.96
N ARG A 215 4.16 -4.69 -12.39
CA ARG A 215 5.34 -4.04 -12.94
C ARG A 215 6.19 -3.35 -11.88
N ASN A 216 7.37 -2.91 -12.28
CA ASN A 216 8.30 -2.17 -11.44
C ASN A 216 8.67 -2.93 -10.16
N PHE A 217 8.97 -4.23 -10.30
CA PHE A 217 9.40 -5.10 -9.19
C PHE A 217 8.30 -5.14 -8.10
N ILE A 218 8.64 -4.80 -6.85
CA ILE A 218 7.67 -4.80 -5.73
C ILE A 218 6.78 -3.55 -5.68
N PHE A 219 6.90 -2.62 -6.63
CA PHE A 219 6.08 -1.41 -6.61
C PHE A 219 4.61 -1.69 -6.95
N ARG A 220 4.33 -2.55 -7.96
CA ARG A 220 2.97 -2.99 -8.29
C ARG A 220 2.89 -4.52 -8.27
N THR A 221 2.29 -5.04 -7.21
CA THR A 221 2.19 -6.47 -6.91
C THR A 221 0.76 -6.90 -6.66
N ARG A 222 0.49 -8.21 -6.71
CA ARG A 222 -0.85 -8.79 -6.44
C ARG A 222 -1.14 -9.01 -4.97
N GLU A 223 -0.07 -9.15 -4.16
CA GLU A 223 -0.13 -9.23 -2.71
C GLU A 223 0.85 -8.22 -2.13
N PHE A 224 0.40 -7.39 -1.22
CA PHE A 224 1.20 -6.35 -0.58
C PHE A 224 0.73 -6.11 0.85
N GLU A 225 1.44 -5.29 1.61
CA GLU A 225 1.01 -4.83 2.93
C GLU A 225 0.74 -3.33 2.88
N GLN A 226 -0.31 -2.90 3.58
CA GLN A 226 -0.63 -1.50 3.82
C GLN A 226 -0.45 -1.18 5.31
N MET A 227 0.00 0.03 5.58
CA MET A 227 -0.05 0.69 6.88
C MET A 227 -1.09 1.79 6.76
N GLU A 228 -2.27 1.59 7.32
CA GLU A 228 -3.43 2.44 7.13
C GLU A 228 -3.86 3.07 8.44
N LEU A 229 -4.21 4.36 8.40
CA LEU A 229 -4.80 5.10 9.50
C LEU A 229 -6.02 5.85 9.00
N GLU A 230 -7.19 5.55 9.56
CA GLU A 230 -8.39 6.35 9.38
C GLU A 230 -8.59 7.23 10.61
N PHE A 231 -8.57 8.55 10.41
CA PHE A 231 -8.67 9.53 11.50
C PHE A 231 -9.99 10.26 11.43
N PHE A 232 -10.84 10.01 12.42
CA PHE A 232 -12.21 10.51 12.50
C PHE A 232 -12.26 11.85 13.24
N VAL A 233 -12.91 12.84 12.63
CA VAL A 233 -12.90 14.22 13.11
C VAL A 233 -14.32 14.80 13.16
N ALA A 234 -14.52 15.86 13.94
CA ALA A 234 -15.78 16.56 13.96
C ALA A 234 -16.08 17.24 12.61
N PRO A 235 -17.34 17.24 12.14
CA PRO A 235 -17.71 17.92 10.90
C PRO A 235 -17.23 19.37 10.86
N GLY A 236 -16.71 19.79 9.69
CA GLY A 236 -16.17 21.14 9.48
C GLY A 236 -14.75 21.37 9.98
N THR A 237 -14.07 20.34 10.51
CA THR A 237 -12.66 20.42 10.91
C THR A 237 -11.71 19.62 10.01
N ASP A 238 -12.27 19.02 8.97
CA ASP A 238 -11.63 18.12 8.04
C ASP A 238 -10.40 18.72 7.33
N GLU A 239 -10.49 19.97 6.84
CA GLU A 239 -9.39 20.63 6.14
C GLU A 239 -8.19 20.89 7.08
N LYS A 240 -8.46 21.33 8.32
CA LYS A 240 -7.41 21.52 9.33
C LYS A 240 -6.67 20.22 9.63
N TRP A 241 -7.41 19.11 9.71
CA TRP A 241 -6.82 17.81 10.01
C TRP A 241 -6.08 17.23 8.79
N LEU A 242 -6.54 17.49 7.57
CA LEU A 242 -5.82 17.15 6.36
C LEU A 242 -4.44 17.82 6.36
N ASP A 243 -4.37 19.14 6.57
CA ASP A 243 -3.10 19.88 6.63
C ASP A 243 -2.18 19.36 7.74
N PHE A 244 -2.74 19.08 8.92
CA PHE A 244 -1.98 18.49 10.04
C PHE A 244 -1.34 17.15 9.64
N TRP A 245 -2.12 16.25 9.03
CA TRP A 245 -1.63 14.93 8.66
C TRP A 245 -0.61 15.01 7.53
N VAL A 246 -0.81 15.85 6.53
CA VAL A 246 0.18 16.06 5.44
C VAL A 246 1.54 16.46 6.02
N GLN A 247 1.57 17.45 6.91
CA GLN A 247 2.83 17.90 7.50
C GLN A 247 3.45 16.85 8.44
N THR A 248 2.61 16.16 9.20
CA THR A 248 3.04 15.10 10.12
C THR A 248 3.67 13.93 9.37
N ARG A 249 3.03 13.49 8.25
CA ARG A 249 3.52 12.38 7.46
C ARG A 249 4.77 12.71 6.67
N LEU A 250 4.81 13.89 6.04
CA LEU A 250 6.01 14.36 5.35
C LEU A 250 7.21 14.41 6.30
N LYS A 251 7.03 14.99 7.50
CA LYS A 251 8.07 15.01 8.53
C LYS A 251 8.50 13.60 8.94
N TRP A 252 7.57 12.69 9.13
CA TRP A 252 7.88 11.31 9.53
C TRP A 252 8.79 10.61 8.51
N TRP A 253 8.54 10.76 7.21
CA TRP A 253 9.41 10.19 6.16
C TRP A 253 10.83 10.76 6.21
N VAL A 254 10.96 12.06 6.44
CA VAL A 254 12.28 12.70 6.62
C VAL A 254 12.98 12.16 7.87
N ASP A 255 12.26 11.97 8.97
CA ASP A 255 12.79 11.40 10.21
C ASP A 255 13.20 9.91 10.04
N GLN A 256 12.61 9.17 9.11
CA GLN A 256 13.05 7.82 8.73
C GLN A 256 14.30 7.82 7.83
N GLY A 257 14.82 8.99 7.46
CA GLY A 257 16.06 9.13 6.69
C GLY A 257 15.86 9.31 5.18
N ILE A 258 14.65 9.57 4.72
CA ILE A 258 14.40 9.98 3.34
C ILE A 258 14.89 11.39 3.12
N ASP A 259 15.73 11.61 2.11
CA ASP A 259 16.19 12.95 1.72
C ASP A 259 14.96 13.77 1.23
N PRO A 260 14.65 14.91 1.86
CA PRO A 260 13.51 15.73 1.48
C PRO A 260 13.54 16.23 0.03
N LYS A 261 14.71 16.24 -0.62
CA LYS A 261 14.84 16.58 -2.04
C LYS A 261 14.19 15.56 -2.98
N ASN A 262 13.98 14.33 -2.48
CA ASN A 262 13.34 13.25 -3.23
C ASN A 262 11.83 13.16 -2.95
N LEU A 263 11.29 14.05 -2.10
CA LEU A 263 9.88 14.10 -1.75
C LEU A 263 9.21 15.32 -2.40
N GLU A 264 8.02 15.12 -2.92
CA GLU A 264 7.17 16.17 -3.49
C GLU A 264 5.73 15.97 -3.02
N LEU A 265 5.02 17.07 -2.73
CA LEU A 265 3.59 17.02 -2.42
C LEU A 265 2.81 17.27 -3.73
N TYR A 266 1.95 16.31 -4.08
CA TYR A 266 1.07 16.40 -5.23
C TYR A 266 -0.38 16.48 -4.78
N LYS A 267 -1.06 17.58 -5.09
CA LYS A 267 -2.50 17.69 -4.91
C LYS A 267 -3.19 17.03 -6.09
N VAL A 268 -3.89 15.94 -5.83
CA VAL A 268 -4.63 15.19 -6.85
C VAL A 268 -5.68 16.09 -7.49
N LYS A 269 -5.76 16.08 -8.82
CA LYS A 269 -6.74 16.87 -9.57
C LYS A 269 -8.15 16.35 -9.39
N ASN A 270 -9.14 17.22 -9.53
CA ASN A 270 -10.53 16.88 -9.28
C ASN A 270 -11.06 15.74 -10.17
N ASP A 271 -10.56 15.61 -11.39
CA ASP A 271 -10.91 14.58 -12.36
C ASP A 271 -10.20 13.22 -12.10
N GLU A 272 -9.17 13.24 -11.27
CA GLU A 272 -8.40 12.06 -10.84
C GLU A 272 -8.83 11.57 -9.43
N LEU A 273 -9.65 12.34 -8.69
CA LEU A 273 -10.06 11.99 -7.33
C LEU A 273 -10.91 10.72 -7.29
N SER A 274 -10.63 9.88 -6.31
CA SER A 274 -11.51 8.75 -5.98
C SER A 274 -12.91 9.24 -5.58
N HIS A 275 -13.92 8.45 -5.86
CA HIS A 275 -15.34 8.79 -5.63
C HIS A 275 -15.69 9.16 -4.18
N TYR A 276 -14.91 8.72 -3.22
CA TYR A 276 -15.07 9.00 -1.79
C TYR A 276 -14.31 10.25 -1.33
N SER A 277 -13.43 10.82 -2.13
CA SER A 277 -12.51 11.86 -1.70
C SER A 277 -12.97 13.26 -2.12
N LYS A 278 -12.96 14.19 -1.17
CA LYS A 278 -13.10 15.64 -1.41
C LYS A 278 -11.77 16.26 -1.83
N THR A 279 -10.67 15.78 -1.28
CA THR A 279 -9.30 16.25 -1.55
C THR A 279 -8.32 15.15 -1.17
N THR A 280 -7.34 14.91 -2.05
CA THR A 280 -6.22 14.01 -1.77
C THR A 280 -4.90 14.74 -1.99
N ILE A 281 -3.96 14.55 -1.09
CA ILE A 281 -2.57 15.00 -1.20
C ILE A 281 -1.68 13.77 -1.14
N ASP A 282 -0.93 13.53 -2.21
CA ASP A 282 0.04 12.45 -2.25
C ASP A 282 1.43 12.96 -1.92
N ILE A 283 2.15 12.21 -1.08
CA ILE A 283 3.58 12.36 -0.90
C ILE A 283 4.24 11.52 -1.98
N MET A 284 4.81 12.18 -2.97
CA MET A 284 5.51 11.54 -4.08
C MET A 284 6.98 11.32 -3.74
N TYR A 285 7.56 10.26 -4.26
CA TYR A 285 9.00 9.96 -4.11
C TYR A 285 9.64 9.66 -5.47
N GLY A 286 10.87 10.15 -5.65
CA GLY A 286 11.67 9.88 -6.83
C GLY A 286 12.29 8.49 -6.82
N PHE A 287 11.55 7.49 -7.32
CA PHE A 287 12.04 6.12 -7.52
C PHE A 287 12.94 6.02 -8.75
N PRO A 288 13.74 4.94 -8.91
CA PRO A 288 14.54 4.75 -10.13
C PRO A 288 13.73 4.67 -11.44
N HIS A 289 12.42 4.40 -11.36
CA HIS A 289 11.51 4.32 -12.51
C HIS A 289 10.65 5.57 -12.68
N GLY A 290 10.81 6.58 -11.84
CA GLY A 290 10.09 7.84 -11.95
C GLY A 290 9.57 8.37 -10.61
N LEU A 291 8.90 9.52 -10.68
CA LEU A 291 8.20 10.11 -9.55
C LEU A 291 6.86 9.38 -9.38
N GLU A 292 6.68 8.72 -8.24
CA GLU A 292 5.48 7.90 -7.96
C GLU A 292 5.02 8.13 -6.52
N GLU A 293 3.78 7.76 -6.23
CA GLU A 293 3.17 7.87 -4.90
C GLU A 293 3.89 6.99 -3.87
N LEU A 294 4.29 7.61 -2.76
CA LEU A 294 4.81 6.92 -1.58
C LEU A 294 3.73 6.75 -0.52
N GLU A 295 2.88 7.76 -0.33
CA GLU A 295 1.78 7.76 0.63
C GLU A 295 0.69 8.73 0.18
N GLY A 296 -0.59 8.29 0.19
CA GLY A 296 -1.76 9.12 -0.06
C GLY A 296 -2.44 9.56 1.23
N ILE A 297 -2.87 10.82 1.31
CA ILE A 297 -3.60 11.40 2.44
C ILE A 297 -4.88 12.04 1.91
N ALA A 298 -6.02 11.39 2.18
CA ALA A 298 -7.31 11.75 1.60
C ALA A 298 -8.31 12.28 2.64
N ASN A 299 -8.99 13.37 2.31
CA ASN A 299 -10.21 13.77 3.01
C ASN A 299 -11.39 13.01 2.40
N ARG A 300 -11.82 11.93 3.08
CA ARG A 300 -12.86 11.00 2.62
C ARG A 300 -14.29 11.44 2.98
N THR A 301 -14.43 12.58 3.66
CA THR A 301 -15.73 13.07 4.19
C THR A 301 -16.40 12.05 5.12
N ASP A 302 -17.72 11.93 5.08
CA ASP A 302 -18.52 10.92 5.80
C ASP A 302 -18.94 9.75 4.89
N PHE A 303 -18.35 9.65 3.69
CA PHE A 303 -18.77 8.70 2.67
C PHE A 303 -18.80 7.25 3.18
N ASP A 304 -17.69 6.78 3.74
CA ASP A 304 -17.54 5.37 4.14
C ASP A 304 -18.48 4.99 5.30
N LEU A 305 -18.50 5.78 6.37
CA LEU A 305 -19.40 5.54 7.50
C LEU A 305 -20.88 5.64 7.09
N GLY A 306 -21.21 6.60 6.23
CA GLY A 306 -22.55 6.76 5.68
C GLY A 306 -22.98 5.56 4.83
N SER A 307 -22.09 5.06 3.96
CA SER A 307 -22.34 3.91 3.10
C SER A 307 -22.56 2.63 3.91
N HIS A 308 -21.73 2.35 4.91
CA HIS A 308 -21.90 1.18 5.77
C HIS A 308 -23.13 1.27 6.68
N THR A 309 -23.47 2.46 7.19
CA THR A 309 -24.72 2.68 7.94
C THR A 309 -25.94 2.42 7.08
N LYS A 310 -25.94 2.90 5.82
CA LYS A 310 -26.99 2.61 4.84
C LYS A 310 -27.10 1.10 4.61
N GLY A 311 -26.00 0.41 4.39
CA GLY A 311 -25.97 -1.04 4.19
C GLY A 311 -26.51 -1.81 5.38
N GLN A 312 -26.15 -1.44 6.60
CA GLN A 312 -26.70 -2.02 7.83
C GLN A 312 -28.22 -1.87 7.92
N THR A 313 -28.73 -0.69 7.57
CA THR A 313 -30.17 -0.38 7.61
C THR A 313 -30.95 -1.17 6.56
N GLU A 314 -30.47 -1.21 5.31
CA GLU A 314 -31.13 -1.92 4.21
C GLU A 314 -31.13 -3.44 4.43
N LEU A 315 -30.10 -3.99 5.04
CA LEU A 315 -30.00 -5.42 5.37
C LEU A 315 -30.76 -5.78 6.68
N ASN A 316 -31.33 -4.80 7.36
CA ASN A 316 -32.03 -4.95 8.64
C ASN A 316 -31.17 -5.68 9.71
N ILE A 317 -29.88 -5.38 9.74
CA ILE A 317 -28.93 -5.94 10.70
C ILE A 317 -29.02 -5.13 11.99
N LYS A 318 -29.42 -5.79 13.07
CA LYS A 318 -29.42 -5.17 14.41
C LYS A 318 -27.99 -5.15 14.96
N SER A 319 -27.51 -3.98 15.35
CA SER A 319 -26.23 -3.78 16.05
C SER A 319 -26.34 -4.11 17.53
#